data_3dcafc2ccf5885ad3f15b86ed3896711
#
_entry.id   3dcafc2ccf5885ad3f15b86ed3896711
#
_cell.length_a   1.000
_cell.length_b   1.000
_cell.length_c   1.000
_cell.angle_alpha   90.00
_cell.angle_beta   90.00
_cell.angle_gamma   90.00
#
_symmetry.space_group_name_H-M   'P 1'
#
loop_
_entity.id
_entity.type
_entity.pdbx_description
1 polymer ?
#
loop_
_entity_poly.entity_id
_entity_poly.type
_entity_poly.pdbx_seq_one_letter_code
_entity_poly.pdbx_strand_id
1 'polypeptide(L)'
;NTSIIDEKFVKTIIEKRKREIHKGDCGRILIAAGSKGMAGAAVLSARAALRAGSGLVQAAIPENLFPIVQTGVPEATCLERDFSKIDLDRYDAAAIGPGLGESEESVEAVTAIIKKFRKTLVIDADGLNIIAKRNLFSFLKERDHGTTVITPHWGEAERLLAGEAGRLLA
;
A
#
# COMPACT_ATOMS: atom_id res chain seq x y z
N ASN A 1 21.37 16.98 -9.04
CA ASN A 1 20.41 17.39 -10.08
C ASN A 1 19.01 17.22 -9.52
N THR A 2 18.27 18.33 -9.46
CA THR A 2 16.86 18.31 -9.03
C THR A 2 16.00 18.52 -10.28
N SER A 3 15.02 17.63 -10.50
CA SER A 3 14.05 17.77 -11.60
C SER A 3 12.67 18.01 -11.01
N ILE A 4 11.89 18.84 -11.69
CA ILE A 4 10.46 19.05 -11.35
C ILE A 4 9.64 18.11 -12.22
N ILE A 5 8.72 17.39 -11.60
CA ILE A 5 7.72 16.58 -12.32
C ILE A 5 6.69 17.54 -12.90
N ASP A 6 6.74 17.74 -14.21
CA ASP A 6 5.82 18.57 -14.96
C ASP A 6 4.84 17.72 -15.80
N GLU A 7 3.87 18.38 -16.43
CA GLU A 7 2.88 17.72 -17.28
C GLU A 7 3.53 16.95 -18.45
N LYS A 8 4.63 17.46 -18.99
CA LYS A 8 5.36 16.82 -20.09
C LYS A 8 5.97 15.49 -19.62
N PHE A 9 6.59 15.48 -18.44
CA PHE A 9 7.14 14.27 -17.85
C PHE A 9 6.04 13.24 -17.55
N VAL A 10 4.92 13.68 -16.96
CA VAL A 10 3.78 12.79 -16.68
C VAL A 10 3.23 12.14 -17.95
N LYS A 11 3.12 12.89 -19.05
CA LYS A 11 2.67 12.35 -20.34
C LYS A 11 3.63 11.31 -20.95
N THR A 12 4.90 11.27 -20.55
CA THR A 12 5.83 10.21 -21.01
C THR A 12 5.65 8.89 -20.25
N ILE A 13 5.03 8.94 -19.06
CA ILE A 13 4.84 7.76 -18.18
C ILE A 13 3.43 7.19 -18.34
N ILE A 14 2.43 8.06 -18.47
CA ILE A 14 1.04 7.65 -18.58
C ILE A 14 0.66 7.53 -20.06
N GLU A 15 0.57 6.30 -20.53
CA GLU A 15 0.12 6.02 -21.88
C GLU A 15 -1.39 6.25 -22.04
N LYS A 16 -1.78 6.71 -23.23
CA LYS A 16 -3.19 6.87 -23.58
C LYS A 16 -3.86 5.49 -23.70
N ARG A 17 -4.95 5.29 -22.97
CA ARG A 17 -5.70 4.03 -23.01
C ARG A 17 -6.24 3.74 -24.40
N LYS A 18 -6.17 2.48 -24.82
CA LYS A 18 -6.83 1.98 -26.01
C LYS A 18 -8.36 1.98 -25.82
N ARG A 19 -9.13 2.16 -26.89
CA ARG A 19 -10.60 2.21 -26.80
C ARG A 19 -11.24 0.91 -26.34
N GLU A 20 -10.61 -0.22 -26.62
CA GLU A 20 -11.12 -1.58 -26.36
C GLU A 20 -10.50 -2.22 -25.10
N ILE A 21 -9.98 -1.39 -24.18
CA ILE A 21 -9.35 -1.91 -22.94
C ILE A 21 -10.42 -2.34 -21.93
N HIS A 22 -10.26 -3.52 -21.38
CA HIS A 22 -11.11 -4.03 -20.29
C HIS A 22 -10.57 -3.62 -18.93
N LYS A 23 -11.45 -3.58 -17.91
CA LYS A 23 -11.04 -3.24 -16.53
C LYS A 23 -9.93 -4.14 -15.99
N GLY A 24 -9.86 -5.41 -16.42
CA GLY A 24 -8.81 -6.34 -16.03
C GLY A 24 -7.43 -5.96 -16.56
N ASP A 25 -7.37 -5.30 -17.73
CA ASP A 25 -6.11 -4.88 -18.36
C ASP A 25 -5.52 -3.61 -17.70
N CYS A 26 -6.32 -2.90 -16.90
CA CYS A 26 -5.92 -1.68 -16.20
C CYS A 26 -5.31 -1.95 -14.81
N GLY A 27 -4.96 -3.18 -14.53
CA GLY A 27 -4.33 -3.61 -13.29
C GLY A 27 -5.30 -3.82 -12.13
N ARG A 28 -4.92 -4.74 -11.25
CA ARG A 28 -5.63 -5.09 -10.02
C ARG A 28 -4.78 -4.69 -8.83
N ILE A 29 -5.33 -3.82 -7.97
CA ILE A 29 -4.62 -3.24 -6.84
C ILE A 29 -5.21 -3.76 -5.53
N LEU A 30 -4.32 -4.19 -4.62
CA LEU A 30 -4.66 -4.50 -3.24
C LEU A 30 -4.30 -3.31 -2.35
N ILE A 31 -5.22 -2.90 -1.49
CA ILE A 31 -4.99 -1.82 -0.52
C ILE A 31 -5.27 -2.34 0.88
N ALA A 32 -4.24 -2.48 1.70
CA ALA A 32 -4.37 -2.79 3.11
C ALA A 32 -4.31 -1.50 3.93
N ALA A 33 -5.46 -1.05 4.38
CA ALA A 33 -5.60 0.26 5.03
C ALA A 33 -6.74 0.24 6.04
N GLY A 34 -6.88 1.32 6.80
CA GLY A 34 -7.98 1.51 7.71
C GLY A 34 -7.93 0.65 8.98
N SER A 35 -8.44 1.24 10.04
CA SER A 35 -8.68 0.60 11.34
C SER A 35 -9.84 1.33 12.03
N LYS A 36 -10.22 0.89 13.22
CA LYS A 36 -11.27 1.56 14.01
C LYS A 36 -10.95 3.05 14.18
N GLY A 37 -11.85 3.91 13.72
CA GLY A 37 -11.69 5.37 13.72
C GLY A 37 -10.93 5.93 12.50
N MET A 38 -10.31 5.09 11.66
CA MET A 38 -9.53 5.51 10.50
C MET A 38 -10.01 4.89 9.17
N ALA A 39 -11.29 4.56 9.06
CA ALA A 39 -11.88 4.03 7.84
C ALA A 39 -11.73 4.98 6.63
N GLY A 40 -11.69 6.28 6.89
CA GLY A 40 -11.48 7.30 5.85
C GLY A 40 -10.17 7.14 5.08
N ALA A 41 -9.12 6.64 5.72
CA ALA A 41 -7.85 6.38 5.05
C ALA A 41 -7.99 5.28 3.98
N ALA A 42 -8.74 4.21 4.27
CA ALA A 42 -9.04 3.16 3.30
C ALA A 42 -9.89 3.71 2.13
N VAL A 43 -10.90 4.53 2.42
CA VAL A 43 -11.74 5.19 1.41
C VAL A 43 -10.90 6.06 0.48
N LEU A 44 -10.03 6.91 1.04
CA LEU A 44 -9.19 7.82 0.27
C LEU A 44 -8.19 7.07 -0.60
N SER A 45 -7.54 6.04 -0.05
CA SER A 45 -6.56 5.23 -0.79
C SER A 45 -7.21 4.47 -1.94
N ALA A 46 -8.38 3.83 -1.70
CA ALA A 46 -9.11 3.11 -2.73
C ALA A 46 -9.61 4.05 -3.84
N ARG A 47 -10.15 5.21 -3.46
CA ARG A 47 -10.60 6.23 -4.42
C ARG A 47 -9.45 6.80 -5.24
N ALA A 48 -8.28 7.02 -4.61
CA ALA A 48 -7.09 7.50 -5.31
C ALA A 48 -6.61 6.48 -6.37
N ALA A 49 -6.54 5.20 -6.02
CA ALA A 49 -6.18 4.14 -6.95
C ALA A 49 -7.13 4.07 -8.16
N LEU A 50 -8.44 4.13 -7.93
CA LEU A 50 -9.44 4.15 -9.01
C LEU A 50 -9.28 5.39 -9.90
N ARG A 51 -9.11 6.58 -9.31
CA ARG A 51 -8.90 7.83 -10.05
C ARG A 51 -7.59 7.86 -10.83
N ALA A 52 -6.55 7.23 -10.30
CA ALA A 52 -5.28 7.05 -11.03
C ALA A 52 -5.42 6.06 -12.19
N GLY A 53 -6.53 5.33 -12.25
CA GLY A 53 -6.87 4.50 -13.39
C GLY A 53 -6.76 3.01 -13.18
N SER A 54 -6.63 2.52 -11.96
CA SER A 54 -6.67 1.09 -11.69
C SER A 54 -8.00 0.48 -12.13
N GLY A 55 -7.95 -0.67 -12.78
CA GLY A 55 -9.15 -1.34 -13.29
C GLY A 55 -9.97 -2.02 -12.20
N LEU A 56 -9.28 -2.61 -11.22
CA LEU A 56 -9.88 -3.28 -10.08
C LEU A 56 -9.14 -2.89 -8.80
N VAL A 57 -9.89 -2.51 -7.78
CA VAL A 57 -9.35 -2.19 -6.44
C VAL A 57 -10.05 -3.05 -5.41
N GLN A 58 -9.25 -3.75 -4.60
CA GLN A 58 -9.72 -4.47 -3.42
C GLN A 58 -9.10 -3.86 -2.15
N ALA A 59 -9.95 -3.57 -1.19
CA ALA A 59 -9.54 -3.07 0.12
C ALA A 59 -9.50 -4.22 1.13
N ALA A 60 -8.31 -4.57 1.59
CA ALA A 60 -8.09 -5.49 2.70
C ALA A 60 -8.19 -4.72 4.02
N ILE A 61 -9.32 -4.84 4.69
CA ILE A 61 -9.71 -4.02 5.84
C ILE A 61 -10.38 -4.90 6.92
N PRO A 62 -10.46 -4.45 8.17
CA PRO A 62 -11.32 -5.09 9.16
C PRO A 62 -12.77 -5.17 8.70
N GLU A 63 -13.45 -6.29 8.95
CA GLU A 63 -14.82 -6.57 8.47
C GLU A 63 -15.82 -5.49 8.87
N ASN A 64 -15.71 -4.97 10.09
CA ASN A 64 -16.58 -3.91 10.59
C ASN A 64 -16.48 -2.58 9.82
N LEU A 65 -15.48 -2.42 8.95
CA LEU A 65 -15.32 -1.24 8.07
C LEU A 65 -15.92 -1.44 6.67
N PHE A 66 -16.34 -2.66 6.31
CA PHE A 66 -16.89 -2.94 4.97
C PHE A 66 -18.02 -2.00 4.58
N PRO A 67 -19.05 -1.76 5.41
CA PRO A 67 -20.14 -0.87 5.03
C PRO A 67 -19.65 0.56 4.76
N ILE A 68 -18.68 1.04 5.53
CA ILE A 68 -18.14 2.40 5.38
C ILE A 68 -17.38 2.54 4.06
N VAL A 69 -16.51 1.57 3.76
CA VAL A 69 -15.69 1.63 2.55
C VAL A 69 -16.52 1.41 1.30
N GLN A 70 -17.45 0.45 1.29
CA GLN A 70 -18.33 0.20 0.16
C GLN A 70 -19.30 1.36 -0.12
N THR A 71 -19.74 2.07 0.93
CA THR A 71 -20.53 3.31 0.76
C THR A 71 -19.65 4.45 0.24
N GLY A 72 -18.42 4.57 0.74
CA GLY A 72 -17.48 5.63 0.35
C GLY A 72 -16.89 5.43 -1.05
N VAL A 73 -16.68 4.19 -1.47
CA VAL A 73 -16.10 3.82 -2.78
C VAL A 73 -16.80 2.57 -3.29
N PRO A 74 -18.01 2.68 -3.86
CA PRO A 74 -18.80 1.52 -4.28
C PRO A 74 -18.14 0.69 -5.40
N GLU A 75 -17.19 1.25 -6.13
CA GLU A 75 -16.42 0.55 -7.17
C GLU A 75 -15.34 -0.38 -6.60
N ALA A 76 -14.91 -0.16 -5.36
CA ALA A 76 -13.94 -1.03 -4.70
C ALA A 76 -14.65 -2.20 -4.01
N THR A 77 -14.04 -3.37 -4.06
CA THR A 77 -14.50 -4.52 -3.26
C THR A 77 -13.71 -4.63 -1.97
N CYS A 78 -14.33 -5.15 -0.90
CA CYS A 78 -13.69 -5.37 0.38
C CYS A 78 -13.39 -6.85 0.59
N LEU A 79 -12.34 -7.12 1.34
CA LEU A 79 -12.00 -8.43 1.87
C LEU A 79 -11.38 -8.27 3.27
N GLU A 80 -11.47 -9.31 4.08
CA GLU A 80 -10.79 -9.33 5.39
C GLU A 80 -9.28 -9.21 5.22
N ARG A 81 -8.63 -8.48 6.11
CA ARG A 81 -7.19 -8.26 6.10
C ARG A 81 -6.42 -9.47 6.69
N ASP A 82 -6.72 -10.65 6.18
CA ASP A 82 -6.05 -11.89 6.53
C ASP A 82 -5.14 -12.37 5.39
N PHE A 83 -3.86 -12.01 5.47
CA PHE A 83 -2.87 -12.35 4.43
C PHE A 83 -2.50 -13.85 4.39
N SER A 84 -3.05 -14.67 5.26
CA SER A 84 -2.96 -16.12 5.14
C SER A 84 -3.95 -16.67 4.10
N LYS A 85 -5.03 -15.94 3.85
CA LYS A 85 -6.12 -16.33 2.93
C LYS A 85 -6.12 -15.55 1.61
N ILE A 86 -5.39 -14.43 1.54
CA ILE A 86 -5.34 -13.60 0.33
C ILE A 86 -4.36 -14.19 -0.67
N ASP A 87 -4.86 -14.52 -1.86
CA ASP A 87 -4.02 -14.87 -3.01
C ASP A 87 -3.37 -13.61 -3.58
N LEU A 88 -2.12 -13.37 -3.18
CA LEU A 88 -1.36 -12.17 -3.53
C LEU A 88 -0.94 -12.12 -5.01
N ASP A 89 -0.83 -13.26 -5.68
CA ASP A 89 -0.37 -13.35 -7.09
C ASP A 89 -1.39 -12.73 -8.06
N ARG A 90 -2.65 -12.60 -7.62
CA ARG A 90 -3.73 -11.97 -8.40
C ARG A 90 -3.59 -10.46 -8.58
N TYR A 91 -2.74 -9.80 -7.79
CA TYR A 91 -2.60 -8.34 -7.81
C TYR A 91 -1.35 -7.91 -8.56
N ASP A 92 -1.42 -6.79 -9.25
CA ASP A 92 -0.32 -6.20 -10.02
C ASP A 92 0.48 -5.22 -9.18
N ALA A 93 -0.15 -4.59 -8.19
CA ALA A 93 0.51 -3.79 -7.18
C ALA A 93 -0.29 -3.83 -5.87
N ALA A 94 0.37 -3.46 -4.78
CA ALA A 94 -0.26 -3.34 -3.48
C ALA A 94 0.18 -2.07 -2.76
N ALA A 95 -0.69 -1.55 -1.89
CA ALA A 95 -0.37 -0.49 -0.95
C ALA A 95 -0.76 -0.91 0.46
N ILE A 96 0.07 -0.58 1.46
CA ILE A 96 -0.21 -0.88 2.86
C ILE A 96 0.20 0.28 3.76
N GLY A 97 -0.63 0.53 4.77
CA GLY A 97 -0.27 1.41 5.88
C GLY A 97 -1.24 2.53 6.19
N PRO A 98 -1.89 3.20 5.23
CA PRO A 98 -2.74 4.34 5.53
C PRO A 98 -3.85 4.00 6.54
N GLY A 99 -3.77 4.60 7.75
CA GLY A 99 -4.72 4.38 8.82
C GLY A 99 -4.83 2.92 9.29
N LEU A 100 -3.76 2.14 9.13
CA LEU A 100 -3.71 0.71 9.46
C LEU A 100 -3.80 0.47 10.96
N GLY A 101 -3.30 1.43 11.75
CA GLY A 101 -3.02 1.26 13.16
C GLY A 101 -1.80 0.37 13.40
N GLU A 102 -1.41 0.25 14.66
CA GLU A 102 -0.19 -0.47 15.05
C GLU A 102 -0.50 -1.71 15.94
N SER A 103 -1.67 -2.33 15.77
CA SER A 103 -2.03 -3.57 16.47
C SER A 103 -1.15 -4.73 16.01
N GLU A 104 -1.11 -5.82 16.78
CA GLU A 104 -0.38 -7.03 16.36
C GLU A 104 -0.89 -7.57 15.03
N GLU A 105 -2.21 -7.52 14.77
CA GLU A 105 -2.79 -7.85 13.46
C GLU A 105 -2.20 -7.00 12.33
N SER A 106 -2.00 -5.70 12.58
CA SER A 106 -1.39 -4.80 11.60
C SER A 106 0.09 -5.12 11.38
N VAL A 107 0.82 -5.48 12.45
CA VAL A 107 2.21 -5.94 12.37
C VAL A 107 2.33 -7.22 11.55
N GLU A 108 1.44 -8.19 11.78
CA GLU A 108 1.38 -9.43 11.01
C GLU A 108 1.08 -9.15 9.54
N ALA A 109 0.12 -8.26 9.26
CA ALA A 109 -0.23 -7.87 7.90
C ALA A 109 0.94 -7.23 7.15
N VAL A 110 1.64 -6.27 7.77
CA VAL A 110 2.83 -5.62 7.19
C VAL A 110 3.94 -6.64 6.95
N THR A 111 4.21 -7.50 7.92
CA THR A 111 5.24 -8.54 7.81
C THR A 111 4.91 -9.53 6.69
N ALA A 112 3.67 -9.96 6.62
CA ALA A 112 3.23 -10.93 5.62
C ALA A 112 3.32 -10.37 4.20
N ILE A 113 2.86 -9.13 3.97
CA ILE A 113 2.89 -8.53 2.64
C ILE A 113 4.33 -8.26 2.17
N ILE A 114 5.21 -7.79 3.06
CA ILE A 114 6.62 -7.57 2.72
C ILE A 114 7.28 -8.87 2.30
N LYS A 115 7.03 -9.96 3.01
CA LYS A 115 7.64 -11.26 2.74
C LYS A 115 7.07 -11.98 1.52
N LYS A 116 5.76 -11.85 1.28
CA LYS A 116 5.06 -12.70 0.30
C LYS A 116 4.78 -11.98 -1.03
N PHE A 117 4.54 -10.67 -1.02
CA PHE A 117 4.15 -9.96 -2.23
C PHE A 117 5.35 -9.72 -3.15
N ARG A 118 5.28 -10.16 -4.40
CA ARG A 118 6.43 -10.21 -5.33
C ARG A 118 6.46 -9.08 -6.36
N LYS A 119 5.43 -8.23 -6.40
CA LYS A 119 5.32 -7.13 -7.37
C LYS A 119 5.50 -5.78 -6.69
N THR A 120 5.06 -4.69 -7.29
CA THR A 120 5.21 -3.33 -6.76
C THR A 120 4.43 -3.14 -5.47
N LEU A 121 5.11 -2.75 -4.41
CA LEU A 121 4.55 -2.51 -3.08
C LEU A 121 4.80 -1.06 -2.65
N VAL A 122 3.73 -0.35 -2.31
CA VAL A 122 3.79 0.97 -1.69
C VAL A 122 3.55 0.83 -0.19
N ILE A 123 4.43 1.41 0.63
CA ILE A 123 4.32 1.40 2.09
C ILE A 123 4.29 2.85 2.59
N ASP A 124 3.27 3.18 3.38
CA ASP A 124 3.04 4.52 3.87
C ASP A 124 2.58 4.51 5.33
N ALA A 125 2.63 5.65 5.98
CA ALA A 125 2.01 5.93 7.29
C ALA A 125 2.32 4.85 8.35
N ASP A 126 1.28 4.20 8.92
CA ASP A 126 1.45 3.19 9.98
C ASP A 126 2.27 1.98 9.50
N GLY A 127 2.28 1.68 8.21
CA GLY A 127 3.17 0.66 7.64
C GLY A 127 4.64 0.98 7.86
N LEU A 128 5.03 2.24 7.67
CA LEU A 128 6.39 2.73 7.93
C LEU A 128 6.71 2.77 9.44
N ASN A 129 5.74 3.20 10.24
CA ASN A 129 5.89 3.21 11.70
C ASN A 129 6.11 1.80 12.25
N ILE A 130 5.37 0.82 11.77
CA ILE A 130 5.53 -0.60 12.14
C ILE A 130 6.92 -1.11 11.76
N ILE A 131 7.39 -0.81 10.54
CA ILE A 131 8.73 -1.21 10.09
C ILE A 131 9.80 -0.66 11.01
N ALA A 132 9.72 0.63 11.37
CA ALA A 132 10.67 1.27 12.26
C ALA A 132 10.62 0.66 13.67
N LYS A 133 9.44 0.56 14.27
CA LYS A 133 9.26 0.08 15.66
C LYS A 133 9.55 -1.40 15.85
N ARG A 134 9.21 -2.22 14.85
CA ARG A 134 9.41 -3.69 14.92
C ARG A 134 10.68 -4.15 14.22
N ASN A 135 11.50 -3.20 13.75
CA ASN A 135 12.79 -3.48 13.11
C ASN A 135 12.68 -4.46 11.92
N LEU A 136 11.72 -4.20 11.03
CA LEU A 136 11.46 -5.08 9.87
C LEU A 136 12.31 -4.75 8.64
N PHE A 137 13.39 -3.96 8.78
CA PHE A 137 14.26 -3.53 7.68
C PHE A 137 14.93 -4.68 6.94
N SER A 138 15.28 -5.78 7.65
CA SER A 138 15.85 -6.96 7.01
C SER A 138 14.93 -7.52 5.93
N PHE A 139 13.63 -7.62 6.21
CA PHE A 139 12.66 -8.12 5.25
C PHE A 139 12.50 -7.21 4.04
N LEU A 140 12.66 -5.89 4.19
CA LEU A 140 12.70 -4.98 3.05
C LEU A 140 13.96 -5.16 2.20
N LYS A 141 15.11 -5.38 2.83
CA LYS A 141 16.38 -5.63 2.14
C LYS A 141 16.40 -6.97 1.41
N GLU A 142 15.69 -7.97 1.95
CA GLU A 142 15.56 -9.29 1.34
C GLU A 142 14.55 -9.33 0.17
N ARG A 143 13.78 -8.24 -0.03
CA ARG A 143 12.90 -8.12 -1.19
C ARG A 143 13.74 -7.86 -2.45
N ASP A 144 14.02 -8.91 -3.18
CA ASP A 144 14.72 -8.91 -4.48
C ASP A 144 13.76 -8.87 -5.68
N HIS A 145 12.46 -8.80 -5.42
CA HIS A 145 11.41 -8.85 -6.42
C HIS A 145 10.52 -7.60 -6.38
N GLY A 146 10.19 -7.09 -7.55
CA GLY A 146 9.34 -5.93 -7.70
C GLY A 146 9.96 -4.65 -7.11
N THR A 147 9.26 -3.56 -7.26
CA THR A 147 9.67 -2.26 -6.72
C THR A 147 9.03 -2.03 -5.37
N THR A 148 9.81 -1.58 -4.38
CA THR A 148 9.26 -1.06 -3.12
C THR A 148 9.33 0.46 -3.12
N VAL A 149 8.19 1.10 -2.94
CA VAL A 149 8.07 2.55 -2.82
C VAL A 149 7.67 2.88 -1.38
N ILE A 150 8.39 3.78 -0.76
CA ILE A 150 8.04 4.31 0.56
C ILE A 150 7.74 5.80 0.44
N THR A 151 6.75 6.31 1.18
CA THR A 151 6.28 7.69 1.10
C THR A 151 6.33 8.40 2.45
N PRO A 152 7.48 8.41 3.13
CA PRO A 152 7.59 8.95 4.47
C PRO A 152 7.49 10.47 4.47
N HIS A 153 6.64 11.03 5.34
CA HIS A 153 6.79 12.42 5.74
C HIS A 153 8.00 12.56 6.68
N TRP A 154 8.41 13.81 7.02
CA TRP A 154 9.63 14.05 7.77
C TRP A 154 9.75 13.24 9.06
N GLY A 155 8.71 13.20 9.88
CA GLY A 155 8.73 12.46 11.14
C GLY A 155 8.78 10.92 10.98
N GLU A 156 8.23 10.37 9.90
CA GLU A 156 8.35 8.94 9.56
C GLU A 156 9.77 8.63 9.08
N ALA A 157 10.34 9.50 8.24
CA ALA A 157 11.71 9.35 7.78
C ALA A 157 12.71 9.38 8.96
N GLU A 158 12.50 10.28 9.91
CA GLU A 158 13.31 10.34 11.13
C GLU A 158 13.24 9.04 11.95
N ARG A 159 12.05 8.48 12.13
CA ARG A 159 11.87 7.19 12.84
C ARG A 159 12.52 6.02 12.10
N LEU A 160 12.39 5.98 10.78
CA LEU A 160 13.03 4.94 9.96
C LEU A 160 14.55 5.01 10.08
N LEU A 161 15.14 6.20 9.98
CA LEU A 161 16.58 6.41 10.09
C LEU A 161 17.10 6.08 11.50
N ALA A 162 16.37 6.49 12.55
CA ALA A 162 16.73 6.15 13.93
C ALA A 162 16.70 4.63 14.20
N GLY A 163 15.69 3.94 13.65
CA GLY A 163 15.58 2.48 13.75
C GLY A 163 16.72 1.75 13.01
N GLU A 164 17.18 2.26 11.89
CA GLU A 164 18.30 1.70 11.13
C GLU A 164 19.66 2.04 11.77
N ALA A 165 19.84 3.27 12.26
CA ALA A 165 21.06 3.70 12.91
C ALA A 165 21.33 2.94 14.23
N GLY A 166 20.29 2.67 15.01
CA GLY A 166 20.41 1.83 16.21
C GLY A 166 20.93 0.42 15.93
N ARG A 167 20.80 -0.05 14.70
CA ARG A 167 21.27 -1.36 14.23
C ARG A 167 22.74 -1.37 13.80
N LEU A 168 23.26 -0.22 13.37
CA LEU A 168 24.68 -0.09 12.99
C LEU A 168 25.59 0.08 14.21
N LEU A 169 25.00 0.36 15.37
CA LEU A 169 25.72 0.59 16.64
C LEU A 169 25.58 -0.59 17.63
N ALA A 170 24.79 -1.61 17.31
CA ALA A 170 24.59 -2.82 18.10
C ALA A 170 25.26 -4.04 17.43
#